data_8d953fa2cdd0274826fc51b81ebd4bc3
#
_entry.id   8d953fa2cdd0274826fc51b81ebd4bc3
#
_cell.length_a   1.000
_cell.length_b   1.000
_cell.length_c   1.000
_cell.angle_alpha   90.00
_cell.angle_beta   90.00
_cell.angle_gamma   90.00
#
_symmetry.space_group_name_H-M   'P 1'
#
loop_
_entity.id
_entity.type
_entity.pdbx_description
1 polymer ?
#
loop_
_entity_poly.entity_id
_entity_poly.type
_entity_poly.pdbx_seq_one_letter_code
_entity_poly.pdbx_strand_id
1 'polypeptide(L)'
;MSAPEKLHELGRARQVARAEKNFALADQLRDQIAQEGYEIVDVADGFELHEKSLVNTVADIQKLKNLPKSAHQLTVAIIVNGYHEDAITSINSIKEHSSAEIVVLATQPAKDLGAVVDSHTHVFHLEKDPGWGECANALLKIASTPYVVIMDPSTTFTGDAITPVLQELNKKEFVAVGWRGGLVNIEDQWRSVDDKGAGEVDVLFSYFFALDKDAALAAGGFNVRAIYYRNADMEFSLRLKHAAGRLLQMDLPLVQGRHHGYYDIEESFRDAQSKKNYDRILERFRGKEAILSPRR
;
A
#
# COMPACT_ATOMS: atom_id res chain seq x y z
N MET A 1 -2.48 9.29 27.38
CA MET A 1 -2.37 8.89 28.82
C MET A 1 -0.98 9.28 29.28
N SER A 2 -0.78 9.65 30.56
CA SER A 2 0.57 9.91 31.06
C SER A 2 1.34 8.60 31.18
N ALA A 3 2.66 8.64 30.91
CA ALA A 3 3.52 7.47 31.06
C ALA A 3 3.47 6.93 32.51
N PRO A 4 3.61 5.61 32.73
CA PRO A 4 3.66 5.01 34.08
C PRO A 4 4.78 5.61 34.94
N GLU A 5 4.55 5.78 36.24
CA GLU A 5 5.53 6.38 37.17
C GLU A 5 6.88 5.64 37.14
N LYS A 6 6.88 4.32 37.03
CA LYS A 6 8.11 3.51 36.83
C LYS A 6 9.00 4.02 35.69
N LEU A 7 8.41 4.48 34.59
CA LEU A 7 9.17 5.01 33.44
C LEU A 7 9.73 6.40 33.72
N HIS A 8 9.01 7.23 34.48
CA HIS A 8 9.53 8.50 34.97
C HIS A 8 10.73 8.29 35.90
N GLU A 9 10.72 7.25 36.74
CA GLU A 9 11.87 6.88 37.58
C GLU A 9 13.09 6.48 36.74
N LEU A 10 12.91 5.65 35.70
CA LEU A 10 13.97 5.30 34.76
C LEU A 10 14.50 6.52 34.00
N GLY A 11 13.63 7.45 33.63
CA GLY A 11 14.02 8.71 33.00
C GLY A 11 14.87 9.59 33.89
N ARG A 12 14.48 9.75 35.16
CA ARG A 12 15.27 10.47 36.16
C ARG A 12 16.64 9.81 36.42
N ALA A 13 16.67 8.48 36.55
CA ALA A 13 17.93 7.73 36.70
C ALA A 13 18.86 7.92 35.49
N ARG A 14 18.30 7.93 34.27
CA ARG A 14 19.06 8.21 33.04
C ARG A 14 19.64 9.63 33.04
N GLN A 15 18.91 10.64 33.48
CA GLN A 15 19.44 12.00 33.61
C GLN A 15 20.64 12.08 34.56
N VAL A 16 20.55 11.42 35.73
CA VAL A 16 21.67 11.32 36.70
C VAL A 16 22.87 10.64 36.05
N ALA A 17 22.69 9.49 35.40
CA ALA A 17 23.76 8.77 34.71
C ALA A 17 24.46 9.64 33.64
N ARG A 18 23.69 10.45 32.89
CA ARG A 18 24.27 11.40 31.91
C ARG A 18 25.05 12.54 32.55
N ALA A 19 24.53 13.09 33.66
CA ALA A 19 25.24 14.14 34.42
C ALA A 19 26.58 13.62 34.99
N GLU A 20 26.62 12.35 35.40
CA GLU A 20 27.83 11.66 35.85
C GLU A 20 28.72 11.16 34.72
N LYS A 21 28.35 11.40 33.45
CA LYS A 21 29.03 10.93 32.23
C LYS A 21 29.09 9.39 32.09
N ASN A 22 28.20 8.69 32.79
CA ASN A 22 28.04 7.24 32.67
C ASN A 22 27.09 6.92 31.49
N PHE A 23 27.61 7.06 30.29
CA PHE A 23 26.82 6.89 29.06
C PHE A 23 26.34 5.45 28.86
N ALA A 24 27.11 4.45 29.33
CA ALA A 24 26.71 3.05 29.23
C ALA A 24 25.45 2.76 30.05
N LEU A 25 25.36 3.26 31.27
CA LEU A 25 24.15 3.15 32.11
C LEU A 25 22.99 3.96 31.53
N ALA A 26 23.27 5.17 31.00
CA ALA A 26 22.24 5.99 30.36
C ALA A 26 21.61 5.31 29.13
N ASP A 27 22.40 4.64 28.31
CA ASP A 27 21.93 3.88 27.15
C ASP A 27 21.12 2.64 27.59
N GLN A 28 21.59 1.90 28.62
CA GLN A 28 20.86 0.77 29.18
C GLN A 28 19.46 1.19 29.71
N LEU A 29 19.38 2.33 30.40
CA LEU A 29 18.11 2.85 30.92
C LEU A 29 17.18 3.32 29.78
N ARG A 30 17.74 3.92 28.73
CA ARG A 30 16.97 4.26 27.53
C ARG A 30 16.40 3.01 26.87
N ASP A 31 17.19 1.94 26.79
CA ASP A 31 16.76 0.68 26.18
C ASP A 31 15.66 -0.01 27.02
N GLN A 32 15.72 0.10 28.36
CA GLN A 32 14.64 -0.37 29.23
C GLN A 32 13.34 0.41 29.02
N ILE A 33 13.41 1.74 28.87
CA ILE A 33 12.24 2.58 28.53
C ILE A 33 11.68 2.18 27.17
N ALA A 34 12.56 1.92 26.20
CA ALA A 34 12.16 1.49 24.85
C ALA A 34 11.49 0.11 24.82
N GLN A 35 11.92 -0.82 25.69
CA GLN A 35 11.29 -2.14 25.86
C GLN A 35 9.87 -2.07 26.43
N GLU A 36 9.60 -1.05 27.23
CA GLU A 36 8.24 -0.79 27.79
C GLU A 36 7.35 0.01 26.78
N GLY A 37 7.82 0.21 25.53
CA GLY A 37 7.04 0.87 24.49
C GLY A 37 7.07 2.40 24.54
N TYR A 38 8.08 3.00 25.18
CA TYR A 38 8.22 4.46 25.28
C TYR A 38 9.54 4.93 24.69
N GLU A 39 9.55 6.18 24.26
CA GLU A 39 10.73 6.92 23.83
C GLU A 39 10.97 8.08 24.80
N ILE A 40 12.24 8.28 25.20
CA ILE A 40 12.65 9.39 26.05
C ILE A 40 13.31 10.47 25.20
N VAL A 41 12.78 11.68 25.27
CA VAL A 41 13.29 12.87 24.56
C VAL A 41 13.83 13.86 25.58
N ASP A 42 15.09 14.27 25.43
CA ASP A 42 15.69 15.31 26.29
C ASP A 42 15.13 16.69 25.89
N VAL A 43 14.64 17.45 26.85
CA VAL A 43 14.15 18.82 26.72
C VAL A 43 14.95 19.74 27.61
N ALA A 44 14.81 21.08 27.44
CA ALA A 44 15.61 22.06 28.16
C ALA A 44 15.57 21.88 29.69
N ASP A 45 14.40 21.55 30.23
CA ASP A 45 14.16 21.44 31.67
C ASP A 45 14.01 19.98 32.14
N GLY A 46 14.53 18.99 31.37
CA GLY A 46 14.42 17.60 31.80
C GLY A 46 14.29 16.62 30.66
N PHE A 47 13.24 15.81 30.70
CA PHE A 47 12.90 14.87 29.65
C PHE A 47 11.39 14.71 29.52
N GLU A 48 10.96 14.27 28.35
CA GLU A 48 9.60 13.83 28.06
C GLU A 48 9.58 12.36 27.69
N LEU A 49 8.52 11.66 28.06
CA LEU A 49 8.26 10.28 27.69
C LEU A 49 7.10 10.25 26.71
N HIS A 50 7.36 9.78 25.52
CA HIS A 50 6.36 9.59 24.48
C HIS A 50 6.13 8.10 24.23
N GLU A 51 4.88 7.68 24.01
CA GLU A 51 4.64 6.33 23.52
C GLU A 51 5.37 6.16 22.19
N LYS A 52 6.16 5.10 22.08
CA LYS A 52 6.90 4.78 20.87
C LYS A 52 5.92 4.53 19.73
N SER A 53 6.04 5.29 18.67
CA SER A 53 5.24 5.05 17.49
C SER A 53 5.58 3.68 16.90
N LEU A 54 4.57 2.85 16.71
CA LEU A 54 4.69 1.60 15.95
C LEU A 54 4.74 1.85 14.43
N VAL A 55 4.42 3.09 14.02
CA VAL A 55 4.53 3.53 12.63
C VAL A 55 5.96 3.99 12.36
N ASN A 56 6.58 3.40 11.34
CA ASN A 56 7.93 3.75 10.92
C ASN A 56 7.91 5.01 10.05
N THR A 57 8.30 6.17 10.60
CA THR A 57 8.43 7.39 9.82
C THR A 57 9.75 7.43 9.05
N VAL A 58 9.69 7.73 7.76
CA VAL A 58 10.84 7.86 6.86
C VAL A 58 10.77 9.17 6.08
N ALA A 59 11.92 9.84 5.94
CA ALA A 59 12.00 11.17 5.34
C ALA A 59 11.54 11.20 3.87
N ASP A 60 11.81 10.13 3.13
CA ASP A 60 11.40 9.99 1.74
C ASP A 60 11.37 8.51 1.32
N ILE A 61 10.81 8.25 0.15
CA ILE A 61 10.59 6.91 -0.40
C ILE A 61 11.88 6.12 -0.61
N GLN A 62 13.02 6.79 -0.81
CA GLN A 62 14.33 6.17 -1.02
C GLN A 62 14.89 5.55 0.28
N LYS A 63 14.35 5.92 1.42
CA LYS A 63 14.73 5.42 2.75
C LYS A 63 13.94 4.19 3.17
N LEU A 64 12.92 3.80 2.42
CA LEU A 64 12.19 2.57 2.69
C LEU A 64 13.12 1.35 2.59
N LYS A 65 13.05 0.50 3.61
CA LYS A 65 13.81 -0.76 3.65
C LYS A 65 12.92 -1.90 3.17
N ASN A 66 13.54 -2.91 2.57
CA ASN A 66 12.84 -4.14 2.24
C ASN A 66 12.21 -4.75 3.50
N LEU A 67 11.03 -5.31 3.33
CA LEU A 67 10.38 -6.08 4.40
C LEU A 67 11.20 -7.32 4.75
N PRO A 68 11.13 -7.80 5.99
CA PRO A 68 11.71 -9.08 6.37
C PRO A 68 11.24 -10.20 5.43
N LYS A 69 12.07 -11.23 5.28
CA LYS A 69 11.68 -12.39 4.50
C LYS A 69 10.45 -13.05 5.13
N SER A 70 9.40 -13.21 4.35
CA SER A 70 8.14 -13.82 4.78
C SER A 70 8.07 -15.29 4.33
N ALA A 71 7.35 -16.10 5.12
CA ALA A 71 6.91 -17.44 4.73
C ALA A 71 5.65 -17.42 3.85
N HIS A 72 4.94 -16.29 3.78
CA HIS A 72 3.76 -16.11 2.95
C HIS A 72 4.12 -15.89 1.49
N GLN A 73 3.18 -16.18 0.60
CA GLN A 73 3.39 -16.01 -0.84
C GLN A 73 2.89 -14.65 -1.36
N LEU A 74 2.11 -13.92 -0.55
CA LEU A 74 1.46 -12.70 -0.98
C LEU A 74 1.51 -11.62 0.11
N THR A 75 1.78 -10.39 -0.32
CA THR A 75 1.69 -9.17 0.49
C THR A 75 0.53 -8.31 -0.01
N VAL A 76 -0.35 -7.88 0.89
CA VAL A 76 -1.34 -6.84 0.61
C VAL A 76 -0.71 -5.48 0.90
N ALA A 77 -0.63 -4.64 -0.10
CA ALA A 77 0.02 -3.34 -0.07
C ALA A 77 -1.04 -2.23 -0.23
N ILE A 78 -1.11 -1.33 0.75
CA ILE A 78 -2.14 -0.29 0.84
C ILE A 78 -1.47 1.08 0.91
N ILE A 79 -1.90 2.01 0.04
CA ILE A 79 -1.48 3.41 0.07
C ILE A 79 -2.58 4.21 0.77
N VAL A 80 -2.23 4.91 1.85
CA VAL A 80 -3.17 5.66 2.69
C VAL A 80 -2.84 7.15 2.65
N ASN A 81 -3.82 7.94 2.24
CA ASN A 81 -3.74 9.41 2.23
C ASN A 81 -4.92 9.99 3.03
N GLY A 82 -4.79 10.02 4.36
CA GLY A 82 -5.91 10.32 5.26
C GLY A 82 -6.88 9.13 5.43
N TYR A 83 -8.05 9.39 6.03
CA TYR A 83 -9.13 8.39 6.24
C TYR A 83 -8.64 7.09 6.92
N HIS A 84 -7.90 7.23 8.00
CA HIS A 84 -7.24 6.13 8.71
C HIS A 84 -8.24 5.10 9.25
N GLU A 85 -9.44 5.52 9.63
CA GLU A 85 -10.49 4.61 10.14
C GLU A 85 -10.91 3.58 9.09
N ASP A 86 -11.04 3.99 7.83
CA ASP A 86 -11.36 3.07 6.73
C ASP A 86 -10.18 2.11 6.49
N ALA A 87 -8.95 2.62 6.49
CA ALA A 87 -7.76 1.80 6.36
C ALA A 87 -7.64 0.78 7.50
N ILE A 88 -7.90 1.17 8.75
CA ILE A 88 -7.93 0.27 9.90
C ILE A 88 -9.00 -0.82 9.73
N THR A 89 -10.19 -0.43 9.29
CA THR A 89 -11.29 -1.37 9.02
C THR A 89 -10.90 -2.37 7.94
N SER A 90 -10.33 -1.89 6.85
CA SER A 90 -9.82 -2.71 5.75
C SER A 90 -8.75 -3.70 6.23
N ILE A 91 -7.73 -3.23 6.93
CA ILE A 91 -6.64 -4.05 7.47
C ILE A 91 -7.17 -5.14 8.42
N ASN A 92 -8.08 -4.78 9.32
CA ASN A 92 -8.67 -5.74 10.25
C ASN A 92 -9.47 -6.82 9.50
N SER A 93 -10.21 -6.45 8.44
CA SER A 93 -10.92 -7.42 7.61
C SER A 93 -9.97 -8.39 6.88
N ILE A 94 -8.80 -7.92 6.43
CA ILE A 94 -7.78 -8.79 5.84
C ILE A 94 -7.27 -9.79 6.88
N LYS A 95 -6.96 -9.33 8.10
CA LYS A 95 -6.49 -10.19 9.20
C LYS A 95 -7.51 -11.23 9.63
N GLU A 96 -8.79 -10.88 9.60
CA GLU A 96 -9.88 -11.80 9.93
C GLU A 96 -10.01 -12.95 8.92
N HIS A 97 -9.78 -12.67 7.64
CA HIS A 97 -10.04 -13.60 6.55
C HIS A 97 -8.79 -14.17 5.86
N SER A 98 -7.61 -13.75 6.25
CA SER A 98 -6.35 -14.25 5.67
C SER A 98 -5.16 -14.11 6.63
N SER A 99 -4.08 -14.80 6.31
CA SER A 99 -2.77 -14.66 6.97
C SER A 99 -1.73 -13.95 6.08
N ALA A 100 -2.17 -13.12 5.14
CA ALA A 100 -1.26 -12.41 4.24
C ALA A 100 -0.39 -11.41 5.00
N GLU A 101 0.82 -11.16 4.49
CA GLU A 101 1.61 -9.99 4.91
C GLU A 101 0.88 -8.71 4.49
N ILE A 102 0.92 -7.69 5.34
CA ILE A 102 0.31 -6.40 5.05
C ILE A 102 1.38 -5.32 5.15
N VAL A 103 1.45 -4.47 4.14
CA VAL A 103 2.29 -3.28 4.18
C VAL A 103 1.47 -2.05 3.84
N VAL A 104 1.56 -1.04 4.69
CA VAL A 104 0.86 0.23 4.56
C VAL A 104 1.87 1.34 4.36
N LEU A 105 1.64 2.18 3.37
CA LEU A 105 2.41 3.37 3.11
C LEU A 105 1.50 4.60 3.21
N ALA A 106 1.61 5.32 4.32
CA ALA A 106 0.85 6.54 4.56
C ALA A 106 1.65 7.77 4.06
N THR A 107 0.99 8.64 3.32
CA THR A 107 1.56 9.89 2.79
C THR A 107 1.18 11.13 3.61
N GLN A 108 0.49 10.91 4.73
CA GLN A 108 0.18 11.90 5.76
C GLN A 108 0.48 11.31 7.14
N PRO A 109 0.62 12.13 8.21
CA PRO A 109 0.84 11.65 9.57
C PRO A 109 -0.19 10.60 9.97
N ALA A 110 0.27 9.41 10.37
CA ALA A 110 -0.56 8.21 10.47
C ALA A 110 -0.38 7.49 11.82
N LYS A 111 -0.26 8.23 12.91
CA LYS A 111 -0.05 7.66 14.27
C LYS A 111 -1.13 6.63 14.62
N ASP A 112 -2.38 6.88 14.22
CA ASP A 112 -3.53 6.01 14.52
C ASP A 112 -3.40 4.62 13.88
N LEU A 113 -2.70 4.51 12.75
CA LEU A 113 -2.40 3.24 12.10
C LEU A 113 -1.45 2.36 12.93
N GLY A 114 -0.86 2.89 13.98
CA GLY A 114 -0.11 2.09 14.96
C GLY A 114 -0.95 0.98 15.61
N ALA A 115 -2.28 1.18 15.70
CA ALA A 115 -3.20 0.20 16.26
C ALA A 115 -3.28 -1.13 15.47
N VAL A 116 -2.90 -1.13 14.20
CA VAL A 116 -2.94 -2.33 13.36
C VAL A 116 -1.57 -2.98 13.11
N VAL A 117 -0.50 -2.39 13.67
CA VAL A 117 0.86 -2.92 13.52
C VAL A 117 1.04 -4.20 14.33
N ASP A 118 1.59 -5.24 13.72
CA ASP A 118 1.98 -6.50 14.34
C ASP A 118 3.15 -7.15 13.60
N SER A 119 3.41 -8.45 13.84
CA SER A 119 4.50 -9.19 13.19
C SER A 119 4.36 -9.33 11.67
N HIS A 120 3.13 -9.21 11.15
CA HIS A 120 2.78 -9.38 9.73
C HIS A 120 2.21 -8.11 9.10
N THR A 121 2.07 -7.03 9.88
CA THR A 121 1.54 -5.74 9.42
C THR A 121 2.54 -4.64 9.68
N HIS A 122 3.10 -4.10 8.60
CA HIS A 122 4.11 -3.05 8.62
C HIS A 122 3.51 -1.74 8.15
N VAL A 123 3.66 -0.67 8.94
CA VAL A 123 3.16 0.67 8.59
C VAL A 123 4.33 1.64 8.49
N PHE A 124 4.42 2.30 7.35
CA PHE A 124 5.37 3.38 7.10
C PHE A 124 4.62 4.69 6.87
N HIS A 125 5.16 5.77 7.41
CA HIS A 125 4.74 7.14 7.10
C HIS A 125 5.85 7.84 6.33
N LEU A 126 5.53 8.39 5.16
CA LEU A 126 6.43 9.22 4.36
C LEU A 126 6.23 10.70 4.74
N GLU A 127 7.31 11.40 5.11
CA GLU A 127 7.25 12.84 5.36
C GLU A 127 7.02 13.64 4.07
N LYS A 128 7.34 13.05 2.91
CA LYS A 128 7.11 13.64 1.59
C LYS A 128 6.27 12.71 0.76
N ASP A 129 5.15 13.20 0.26
CA ASP A 129 4.30 12.48 -0.69
C ASP A 129 4.92 12.55 -2.10
N PRO A 130 5.42 11.43 -2.65
CA PRO A 130 5.99 11.39 -3.99
C PRO A 130 4.93 11.18 -5.08
N GLY A 131 3.67 10.98 -4.70
CA GLY A 131 2.57 10.60 -5.55
C GLY A 131 2.32 9.10 -5.61
N TRP A 132 1.09 8.75 -5.98
CA TRP A 132 0.56 7.40 -5.91
C TRP A 132 1.39 6.36 -6.68
N GLY A 133 1.80 6.67 -7.90
CA GLY A 133 2.56 5.74 -8.75
C GLY A 133 3.93 5.38 -8.18
N GLU A 134 4.62 6.35 -7.56
CA GLU A 134 5.89 6.09 -6.87
C GLU A 134 5.67 5.26 -5.60
N CYS A 135 4.61 5.54 -4.83
CA CYS A 135 4.24 4.74 -3.66
C CYS A 135 3.96 3.29 -4.05
N ALA A 136 3.15 3.05 -5.08
CA ALA A 136 2.85 1.70 -5.57
C ALA A 136 4.11 0.94 -5.99
N ASN A 137 5.02 1.59 -6.72
CA ASN A 137 6.29 1.00 -7.12
C ASN A 137 7.21 0.68 -5.93
N ALA A 138 7.22 1.54 -4.93
CA ALA A 138 8.00 1.30 -3.71
C ALA A 138 7.47 0.08 -2.96
N LEU A 139 6.16 -0.03 -2.80
CA LEU A 139 5.51 -1.18 -2.17
C LEU A 139 5.80 -2.49 -2.91
N LEU A 140 5.76 -2.48 -4.25
CA LEU A 140 6.18 -3.62 -5.06
C LEU A 140 7.63 -4.03 -4.78
N LYS A 141 8.54 -3.05 -4.64
CA LYS A 141 9.97 -3.31 -4.44
C LYS A 141 10.28 -3.85 -3.04
N ILE A 142 9.68 -3.26 -2.00
CA ILE A 142 10.00 -3.62 -0.61
C ILE A 142 9.33 -4.91 -0.14
N ALA A 143 8.23 -5.34 -0.78
CA ALA A 143 7.59 -6.61 -0.48
C ALA A 143 8.56 -7.78 -0.71
N SER A 144 8.64 -8.70 0.26
CA SER A 144 9.53 -9.87 0.19
C SER A 144 8.87 -11.09 -0.47
N THR A 145 7.57 -11.00 -0.76
CA THR A 145 6.77 -12.07 -1.34
C THR A 145 6.76 -12.04 -2.88
N PRO A 146 6.54 -13.17 -3.56
CA PRO A 146 6.48 -13.23 -5.03
C PRO A 146 5.24 -12.54 -5.61
N TYR A 147 4.16 -12.43 -4.85
CA TYR A 147 2.92 -11.77 -5.28
C TYR A 147 2.61 -10.57 -4.39
N VAL A 148 2.11 -9.50 -5.00
CA VAL A 148 1.72 -8.27 -4.29
C VAL A 148 0.36 -7.81 -4.75
N VAL A 149 -0.54 -7.54 -3.82
CA VAL A 149 -1.81 -6.86 -4.10
C VAL A 149 -1.63 -5.37 -3.84
N ILE A 150 -1.93 -4.53 -4.82
CA ILE A 150 -2.18 -3.10 -4.57
C ILE A 150 -3.68 -2.96 -4.33
N MET A 151 -4.05 -2.45 -3.16
CA MET A 151 -5.44 -2.39 -2.72
C MET A 151 -5.84 -0.99 -2.25
N ASP A 152 -7.09 -0.62 -2.58
CA ASP A 152 -7.71 0.60 -2.06
C ASP A 152 -8.00 0.47 -0.56
N PRO A 153 -7.68 1.48 0.28
CA PRO A 153 -7.86 1.42 1.72
C PRO A 153 -9.33 1.33 2.18
N SER A 154 -10.31 1.54 1.30
CA SER A 154 -11.74 1.37 1.60
C SER A 154 -12.33 0.05 1.08
N THR A 155 -11.51 -0.85 0.55
CA THR A 155 -11.91 -2.21 0.20
C THR A 155 -11.79 -3.11 1.43
N THR A 156 -12.83 -3.89 1.74
CA THR A 156 -12.87 -4.81 2.88
C THR A 156 -13.14 -6.24 2.43
N PHE A 157 -12.58 -7.19 3.15
CA PHE A 157 -12.80 -8.63 2.95
C PHE A 157 -14.08 -9.04 3.68
N THR A 158 -14.89 -9.88 3.02
CA THR A 158 -16.05 -10.56 3.59
C THR A 158 -15.87 -12.08 3.60
N GLY A 159 -14.70 -12.55 3.22
CA GLY A 159 -14.27 -13.94 3.15
C GLY A 159 -12.85 -14.04 2.60
N ASP A 160 -12.33 -15.24 2.41
CA ASP A 160 -10.98 -15.46 1.88
C ASP A 160 -10.89 -15.09 0.39
N ALA A 161 -10.33 -13.93 0.09
CA ALA A 161 -10.02 -13.48 -1.25
C ALA A 161 -8.59 -13.86 -1.71
N ILE A 162 -7.73 -14.28 -0.79
CA ILE A 162 -6.29 -14.53 -1.08
C ILE A 162 -6.08 -15.91 -1.69
N THR A 163 -6.64 -16.95 -1.10
CA THR A 163 -6.44 -18.33 -1.58
C THR A 163 -6.83 -18.51 -3.05
N PRO A 164 -8.03 -18.10 -3.52
CA PRO A 164 -8.38 -18.25 -4.94
C PRO A 164 -7.48 -17.46 -5.87
N VAL A 165 -7.03 -16.29 -5.47
CA VAL A 165 -6.09 -15.46 -6.26
C VAL A 165 -4.73 -16.12 -6.36
N LEU A 166 -4.20 -16.67 -5.27
CA LEU A 166 -2.94 -17.43 -5.29
C LEU A 166 -3.03 -18.68 -6.17
N GLN A 167 -4.16 -19.38 -6.17
CA GLN A 167 -4.39 -20.53 -7.04
C GLN A 167 -4.26 -20.14 -8.52
N GLU A 168 -4.83 -18.99 -8.93
CA GLU A 168 -4.73 -18.52 -10.31
C GLU A 168 -3.32 -18.02 -10.66
N LEU A 169 -2.70 -17.22 -9.80
CA LEU A 169 -1.34 -16.72 -10.04
C LEU A 169 -0.29 -17.85 -10.09
N ASN A 170 -0.46 -18.89 -9.30
CA ASN A 170 0.45 -20.04 -9.29
C ASN A 170 0.37 -20.89 -10.57
N LYS A 171 -0.72 -20.83 -11.34
CA LYS A 171 -0.82 -21.45 -12.68
C LYS A 171 0.09 -20.79 -13.71
N LYS A 172 0.54 -19.54 -13.43
CA LYS A 172 1.40 -18.73 -14.33
C LYS A 172 0.78 -18.41 -15.70
N GLU A 173 -0.54 -18.55 -15.82
CA GLU A 173 -1.28 -18.17 -17.04
C GLU A 173 -1.59 -16.66 -17.08
N PHE A 174 -1.74 -16.06 -15.89
CA PHE A 174 -2.02 -14.65 -15.70
C PHE A 174 -0.91 -14.00 -14.88
N VAL A 175 -0.48 -12.81 -15.28
CA VAL A 175 0.50 -12.00 -14.54
C VAL A 175 -0.16 -11.10 -13.50
N ALA A 176 -1.47 -10.96 -13.61
CA ALA A 176 -2.27 -10.21 -12.64
C ALA A 176 -3.70 -10.76 -12.56
N VAL A 177 -4.25 -10.68 -11.35
CA VAL A 177 -5.61 -11.09 -11.00
C VAL A 177 -6.25 -9.97 -10.18
N GLY A 178 -7.49 -9.61 -10.46
CA GLY A 178 -8.18 -8.55 -9.73
C GLY A 178 -9.67 -8.79 -9.53
N TRP A 179 -10.26 -7.96 -8.65
CA TRP A 179 -11.68 -8.05 -8.33
C TRP A 179 -12.56 -7.30 -9.35
N ARG A 180 -12.10 -6.15 -9.81
CA ARG A 180 -12.80 -5.29 -10.77
C ARG A 180 -11.89 -4.97 -11.94
N GLY A 181 -12.48 -4.93 -13.11
CA GLY A 181 -11.75 -4.62 -14.35
C GLY A 181 -12.70 -4.52 -15.52
N GLY A 182 -12.18 -4.64 -16.73
CA GLY A 182 -13.03 -4.65 -17.92
C GLY A 182 -12.24 -4.68 -19.24
N LEU A 183 -13.00 -4.63 -20.29
CA LEU A 183 -12.51 -4.60 -21.66
C LEU A 183 -12.54 -3.17 -22.21
N VAL A 184 -11.45 -2.73 -22.81
CA VAL A 184 -11.38 -1.42 -23.46
C VAL A 184 -12.39 -1.36 -24.61
N ASN A 185 -13.24 -0.36 -24.61
CA ASN A 185 -14.20 -0.18 -25.69
C ASN A 185 -13.50 0.40 -26.93
N ILE A 186 -13.43 -0.39 -27.99
CA ILE A 186 -12.78 -0.01 -29.25
C ILE A 186 -13.70 0.92 -30.06
N GLU A 187 -15.01 0.68 -29.99
CA GLU A 187 -16.01 1.41 -30.79
C GLU A 187 -16.09 2.89 -30.40
N ASP A 188 -15.87 3.21 -29.12
CA ASP A 188 -15.80 4.59 -28.64
C ASP A 188 -14.38 5.19 -28.68
N GLN A 189 -13.46 4.54 -29.40
CA GLN A 189 -12.07 4.96 -29.55
C GLN A 189 -11.28 4.97 -28.23
N TRP A 190 -11.49 3.95 -27.41
CA TRP A 190 -10.81 3.80 -26.11
C TRP A 190 -11.20 4.82 -25.05
N ARG A 191 -12.42 5.35 -25.11
CA ARG A 191 -12.90 6.37 -24.15
C ARG A 191 -13.55 5.76 -22.92
N SER A 192 -13.95 4.50 -22.99
CA SER A 192 -14.56 3.78 -21.87
C SER A 192 -14.02 2.35 -21.73
N VAL A 193 -14.41 1.73 -20.66
CA VAL A 193 -14.13 0.32 -20.34
C VAL A 193 -15.45 -0.34 -19.99
N ASP A 194 -15.72 -1.48 -20.61
CA ASP A 194 -16.92 -2.27 -20.39
C ASP A 194 -16.67 -3.35 -19.35
N ASP A 195 -17.40 -3.36 -18.25
CA ASP A 195 -17.40 -4.48 -17.32
C ASP A 195 -18.22 -5.63 -17.90
N LYS A 196 -17.55 -6.72 -18.24
CA LYS A 196 -18.14 -7.96 -18.73
C LYS A 196 -18.13 -9.08 -17.66
N GLY A 197 -17.91 -8.74 -16.40
CA GLY A 197 -17.80 -9.68 -15.28
C GLY A 197 -16.51 -10.53 -15.35
N ALA A 198 -16.45 -11.57 -14.53
CA ALA A 198 -15.27 -12.43 -14.37
C ALA A 198 -14.77 -13.02 -15.71
N GLY A 199 -13.46 -13.16 -15.83
CA GLY A 199 -12.76 -13.67 -17.00
C GLY A 199 -11.58 -12.82 -17.42
N GLU A 200 -10.94 -13.13 -18.56
CA GLU A 200 -9.82 -12.35 -19.07
C GLU A 200 -10.26 -10.92 -19.43
N VAL A 201 -9.46 -9.92 -19.03
CA VAL A 201 -9.76 -8.50 -19.20
C VAL A 201 -8.57 -7.73 -19.78
N ASP A 202 -8.82 -6.50 -20.23
CA ASP A 202 -7.77 -5.60 -20.69
C ASP A 202 -7.17 -4.76 -19.56
N VAL A 203 -8.00 -4.41 -18.59
CA VAL A 203 -7.60 -3.60 -17.44
C VAL A 203 -8.17 -4.16 -16.15
N LEU A 204 -7.42 -3.98 -15.06
CA LEU A 204 -7.84 -4.21 -13.70
C LEU A 204 -7.77 -2.91 -12.91
N PHE A 205 -8.63 -2.75 -11.92
CA PHE A 205 -8.68 -1.57 -11.06
C PHE A 205 -8.05 -1.86 -9.70
N SER A 206 -7.40 -0.86 -9.13
CA SER A 206 -6.67 -0.96 -7.86
C SER A 206 -7.56 -1.07 -6.62
N TYR A 207 -8.86 -1.36 -6.76
CA TYR A 207 -9.68 -1.81 -5.63
C TYR A 207 -9.10 -3.06 -4.97
N PHE A 208 -8.65 -4.01 -5.79
CA PHE A 208 -7.86 -5.18 -5.42
C PHE A 208 -7.15 -5.68 -6.68
N PHE A 209 -5.85 -5.44 -6.77
CA PHE A 209 -5.04 -5.71 -7.97
C PHE A 209 -3.82 -6.54 -7.58
N ALA A 210 -3.95 -7.87 -7.63
CA ALA A 210 -2.89 -8.82 -7.36
C ALA A 210 -1.97 -9.01 -8.57
N LEU A 211 -0.68 -8.99 -8.33
CA LEU A 211 0.38 -8.93 -9.32
C LEU A 211 1.43 -10.01 -9.09
N ASP A 212 1.88 -10.68 -10.14
CA ASP A 212 3.20 -11.30 -10.15
C ASP A 212 4.24 -10.17 -10.10
N LYS A 213 4.99 -10.12 -8.98
CA LYS A 213 5.91 -9.01 -8.71
C LYS A 213 6.99 -8.87 -9.78
N ASP A 214 7.56 -9.98 -10.23
CA ASP A 214 8.64 -9.96 -11.21
C ASP A 214 8.14 -9.49 -12.57
N ALA A 215 6.96 -9.95 -13.00
CA ALA A 215 6.30 -9.48 -14.21
C ALA A 215 5.94 -7.98 -14.11
N ALA A 216 5.45 -7.53 -12.96
CA ALA A 216 5.13 -6.12 -12.72
C ALA A 216 6.37 -5.22 -12.83
N LEU A 217 7.49 -5.63 -12.21
CA LEU A 217 8.75 -4.90 -12.27
C LEU A 217 9.37 -4.94 -13.67
N ALA A 218 9.32 -6.08 -14.36
CA ALA A 218 9.81 -6.23 -15.74
C ALA A 218 9.04 -5.35 -16.73
N ALA A 219 7.71 -5.15 -16.52
CA ALA A 219 6.89 -4.21 -17.28
C ALA A 219 7.18 -2.73 -16.96
N GLY A 220 8.06 -2.46 -16.01
CA GLY A 220 8.49 -1.13 -15.58
C GLY A 220 7.61 -0.47 -14.53
N GLY A 221 6.73 -1.22 -13.87
CA GLY A 221 5.88 -0.75 -12.78
C GLY A 221 4.84 0.30 -13.21
N PHE A 222 4.23 0.93 -12.21
CA PHE A 222 3.30 2.05 -12.39
C PHE A 222 4.03 3.30 -12.90
N ASN A 223 3.30 4.18 -13.57
CA ASN A 223 3.87 5.43 -14.05
C ASN A 223 4.14 6.39 -12.86
N VAL A 224 5.40 6.74 -12.65
CA VAL A 224 5.82 7.66 -11.57
C VAL A 224 5.21 9.07 -11.69
N ARG A 225 4.71 9.45 -12.87
CA ARG A 225 3.99 10.71 -13.07
C ARG A 225 2.52 10.64 -12.64
N ALA A 226 2.02 9.46 -12.26
CA ALA A 226 0.67 9.29 -11.74
C ALA A 226 0.66 9.68 -10.26
N ILE A 227 0.50 10.98 -9.97
CA ILE A 227 0.41 11.48 -8.60
C ILE A 227 -0.94 11.14 -7.95
N TYR A 228 -1.95 10.80 -8.73
CA TYR A 228 -3.28 10.38 -8.34
C TYR A 228 -3.59 9.01 -8.94
N TYR A 229 -4.29 8.14 -8.20
CA TYR A 229 -4.48 6.73 -8.55
C TYR A 229 -5.34 6.48 -9.79
N ARG A 230 -6.39 7.31 -10.01
CA ARG A 230 -7.40 7.07 -11.04
C ARG A 230 -6.78 7.02 -12.43
N ASN A 231 -7.10 5.96 -13.17
CA ASN A 231 -6.56 5.60 -14.47
C ASN A 231 -5.05 5.22 -14.47
N ALA A 232 -4.35 5.29 -13.34
CA ALA A 232 -2.97 4.82 -13.24
C ALA A 232 -2.87 3.29 -13.29
N ASP A 233 -3.83 2.62 -12.68
CA ASP A 233 -4.04 1.18 -12.71
C ASP A 233 -4.38 0.68 -14.13
N MET A 234 -5.23 1.40 -14.86
CA MET A 234 -5.55 1.10 -16.26
C MET A 234 -4.29 1.25 -17.15
N GLU A 235 -3.54 2.33 -16.99
CA GLU A 235 -2.27 2.52 -17.75
C GLU A 235 -1.32 1.37 -17.48
N PHE A 236 -1.20 0.95 -16.23
CA PHE A 236 -0.32 -0.15 -15.84
C PHE A 236 -0.83 -1.51 -16.37
N SER A 237 -2.12 -1.77 -16.30
CA SER A 237 -2.73 -2.95 -16.91
C SER A 237 -2.37 -3.09 -18.38
N LEU A 238 -2.50 -2.01 -19.15
CA LEU A 238 -2.14 -2.00 -20.57
C LEU A 238 -0.63 -2.14 -20.81
N ARG A 239 0.22 -1.70 -19.86
CA ARG A 239 1.66 -1.98 -19.89
C ARG A 239 1.94 -3.47 -19.72
N LEU A 240 1.27 -4.12 -18.78
CA LEU A 240 1.37 -5.58 -18.59
C LEU A 240 0.93 -6.33 -19.85
N LYS A 241 -0.18 -5.93 -20.44
CA LYS A 241 -0.68 -6.48 -21.72
C LYS A 241 0.34 -6.28 -22.86
N HIS A 242 0.96 -5.10 -22.94
CA HIS A 242 1.98 -4.80 -23.94
C HIS A 242 3.25 -5.65 -23.76
N ALA A 243 3.54 -6.08 -22.55
CA ALA A 243 4.60 -7.03 -22.23
C ALA A 243 4.15 -8.51 -22.36
N ALA A 244 3.08 -8.76 -23.13
CA ALA A 244 2.47 -10.07 -23.36
C ALA A 244 1.86 -10.73 -22.10
N GLY A 245 1.61 -9.97 -21.04
CA GLY A 245 0.90 -10.44 -19.87
C GLY A 245 -0.60 -10.59 -20.09
N ARG A 246 -1.21 -11.59 -19.45
CA ARG A 246 -2.68 -11.76 -19.41
C ARG A 246 -3.21 -11.36 -18.04
N LEU A 247 -4.40 -10.78 -18.01
CA LEU A 247 -5.05 -10.26 -16.78
C LEU A 247 -6.38 -10.97 -16.57
N LEU A 248 -6.70 -11.33 -15.33
CA LEU A 248 -7.92 -12.04 -14.96
C LEU A 248 -8.75 -11.24 -13.97
N GLN A 249 -10.01 -10.98 -14.28
CA GLN A 249 -11.01 -10.51 -13.30
C GLN A 249 -11.70 -11.70 -12.67
N MET A 250 -11.82 -11.71 -11.36
CA MET A 250 -12.50 -12.74 -10.58
C MET A 250 -13.58 -12.14 -9.70
N ASP A 251 -14.62 -12.91 -9.45
CA ASP A 251 -15.57 -12.63 -8.35
C ASP A 251 -14.91 -13.03 -7.03
N LEU A 252 -14.68 -12.05 -6.16
CA LEU A 252 -14.02 -12.23 -4.88
C LEU A 252 -14.92 -11.72 -3.75
N PRO A 253 -14.81 -12.29 -2.54
CA PRO A 253 -15.60 -11.88 -1.39
C PRO A 253 -15.09 -10.55 -0.82
N LEU A 254 -15.26 -9.49 -1.58
CA LEU A 254 -14.82 -8.14 -1.27
C LEU A 254 -15.98 -7.16 -1.39
N VAL A 255 -15.93 -6.11 -0.58
CA VAL A 255 -16.87 -4.98 -0.60
C VAL A 255 -16.09 -3.68 -0.66
N GLN A 256 -16.54 -2.76 -1.50
CA GLN A 256 -16.02 -1.39 -1.57
C GLN A 256 -16.86 -0.50 -0.66
N GLY A 257 -16.21 0.12 0.31
CA GLY A 257 -16.79 1.19 1.12
C GLY A 257 -16.85 2.52 0.37
N ARG A 258 -16.99 3.62 1.10
CA ARG A 258 -16.94 4.95 0.52
C ARG A 258 -15.53 5.22 -0.02
N HIS A 259 -15.46 5.54 -1.29
CA HIS A 259 -14.21 5.81 -1.98
C HIS A 259 -13.75 7.26 -1.75
N HIS A 260 -13.15 7.54 -0.60
CA HIS A 260 -12.72 8.87 -0.18
C HIS A 260 -11.73 9.51 -1.15
N GLY A 261 -10.81 8.75 -1.72
CA GLY A 261 -9.90 9.23 -2.76
C GLY A 261 -10.60 9.74 -4.02
N TYR A 262 -11.91 9.49 -4.15
CA TYR A 262 -12.72 10.02 -5.24
C TYR A 262 -13.73 11.08 -4.77
N TYR A 263 -14.49 10.80 -3.72
CA TYR A 263 -15.62 11.65 -3.31
C TYR A 263 -15.20 12.86 -2.47
N ASP A 264 -14.11 12.74 -1.71
CA ASP A 264 -13.69 13.78 -0.76
C ASP A 264 -12.46 14.57 -1.25
N ILE A 265 -11.91 14.22 -2.41
CA ILE A 265 -10.86 15.00 -3.09
C ILE A 265 -11.46 16.16 -3.86
N GLU A 266 -10.76 17.30 -3.88
CA GLU A 266 -11.15 18.48 -4.64
C GLU A 266 -11.35 18.13 -6.13
N GLU A 267 -12.51 18.49 -6.69
CA GLU A 267 -12.96 18.03 -8.01
C GLU A 267 -12.03 18.45 -9.14
N SER A 268 -11.54 19.69 -9.13
CA SER A 268 -10.66 20.22 -10.17
C SER A 268 -9.31 19.48 -10.20
N PHE A 269 -8.76 19.16 -9.02
CA PHE A 269 -7.54 18.35 -8.91
C PHE A 269 -7.79 16.93 -9.42
N ARG A 270 -8.84 16.28 -8.93
CA ARG A 270 -9.24 14.93 -9.30
C ARG A 270 -9.37 14.79 -10.82
N ASP A 271 -10.12 15.68 -11.45
CA ASP A 271 -10.41 15.62 -12.88
C ASP A 271 -9.16 15.94 -13.71
N ALA A 272 -8.37 16.93 -13.31
CA ALA A 272 -7.12 17.26 -13.98
C ALA A 272 -6.11 16.10 -13.94
N GLN A 273 -5.92 15.45 -12.80
CA GLN A 273 -4.97 14.34 -12.69
C GLN A 273 -5.48 13.06 -13.36
N SER A 274 -6.78 12.76 -13.23
CA SER A 274 -7.42 11.65 -13.95
C SER A 274 -7.28 11.80 -15.45
N LYS A 275 -7.52 13.01 -15.97
CA LYS A 275 -7.34 13.33 -17.38
C LYS A 275 -5.89 13.14 -17.84
N LYS A 276 -4.90 13.63 -17.08
CA LYS A 276 -3.48 13.44 -17.42
C LYS A 276 -3.11 11.96 -17.50
N ASN A 277 -3.59 11.14 -16.56
CA ASN A 277 -3.35 9.70 -16.60
C ASN A 277 -4.01 9.07 -17.81
N TYR A 278 -5.23 9.49 -18.13
CA TYR A 278 -5.98 8.96 -19.25
C TYR A 278 -5.40 9.39 -20.60
N ASP A 279 -4.98 10.64 -20.75
CA ASP A 279 -4.31 11.15 -21.96
C ASP A 279 -3.08 10.29 -22.30
N ARG A 280 -2.28 9.87 -21.29
CA ARG A 280 -1.14 8.97 -21.49
C ARG A 280 -1.56 7.57 -21.99
N ILE A 281 -2.71 7.06 -21.56
CA ILE A 281 -3.28 5.81 -22.09
C ILE A 281 -3.55 5.97 -23.58
N LEU A 282 -4.25 7.04 -23.96
CA LEU A 282 -4.61 7.28 -25.36
C LEU A 282 -3.39 7.51 -26.24
N GLU A 283 -2.42 8.30 -25.78
CA GLU A 283 -1.17 8.57 -26.49
C GLU A 283 -0.37 7.29 -26.75
N ARG A 284 -0.30 6.41 -25.76
CA ARG A 284 0.59 5.25 -25.79
C ARG A 284 -0.04 4.01 -26.40
N PHE A 285 -1.34 3.78 -26.15
CA PHE A 285 -1.97 2.49 -26.42
C PHE A 285 -3.13 2.54 -27.43
N ARG A 286 -3.77 3.69 -27.67
CA ARG A 286 -4.89 3.78 -28.62
C ARG A 286 -4.52 3.14 -29.96
N GLY A 287 -5.40 2.28 -30.46
CA GLY A 287 -5.23 1.57 -31.74
C GLY A 287 -4.31 0.34 -31.67
N LYS A 288 -3.74 0.01 -30.51
CA LYS A 288 -2.94 -1.22 -30.33
C LYS A 288 -3.84 -2.40 -29.95
N GLU A 289 -4.80 -2.73 -30.80
CA GLU A 289 -5.79 -3.77 -30.51
C GLU A 289 -5.18 -5.15 -30.29
N ALA A 290 -4.01 -5.43 -30.88
CA ALA A 290 -3.30 -6.70 -30.71
C ALA A 290 -2.90 -7.03 -29.27
N ILE A 291 -2.84 -6.04 -28.38
CA ILE A 291 -2.54 -6.28 -26.95
C ILE A 291 -3.80 -6.61 -26.13
N LEU A 292 -4.98 -6.38 -26.69
CA LEU A 292 -6.23 -6.55 -25.98
C LEU A 292 -6.60 -8.03 -25.82
N SER A 293 -7.45 -8.33 -24.85
CA SER A 293 -8.01 -9.66 -24.65
C SER A 293 -8.81 -10.08 -25.89
N PRO A 294 -8.76 -11.35 -26.31
CA PRO A 294 -9.65 -11.86 -27.36
C PRO A 294 -11.11 -11.95 -26.92
N ARG A 295 -11.37 -11.85 -25.60
CA ARG A 295 -12.72 -11.80 -25.06
C ARG A 295 -13.35 -10.43 -25.34
N ARG A 296 -14.42 -10.38 -26.13
CA ARG A 296 -15.17 -9.17 -26.44
C ARG A 296 -16.67 -9.34 -26.15
#